data_97ad32fac1abfd36a158b81af1402fcf
#
_entry.id   97ad32fac1abfd36a158b81af1402fcf
#
_cell.length_a   1.000
_cell.length_b   1.000
_cell.length_c   1.000
_cell.angle_alpha   90.00
_cell.angle_beta   90.00
_cell.angle_gamma   90.00
#
_symmetry.space_group_name_H-M   'P 1'
#
loop_
_entity.id
_entity.type
_entity.pdbx_description
1 polymer ?
#
loop_
_entity_poly.entity_id
_entity_poly.type
_entity_poly.pdbx_seq_one_letter_code
_entity_poly.pdbx_strand_id
1 'polypeptide(L)'
;MHIHAFSPLEVWQGAATLGLPVEDFLRRLKAVGLDTLPGTAAEILDDEVRAIICPDKVDTAQWLEVIETAHRVGFTTTATIMFGHVDTPRHWARHLIRIRDLQRRTGGFTEFVPLPFVHMEAPMGVRGQSRHGPTFREVRLMHAVARLALHPHIRSIQTSWVKLGPEGVKACLEGGANDLGGTLMNESISRAAGTQHGQEMPPAAMEALIRSIDRTPRQRSTAYGGVSEDIHARGMTAAELTPMVLTPPRKRRREADTNQERFEYAE
;
A
#
# COMPACT_ATOMS: atom_id res chain seq x y z
N MET A 1 -3.32 -19.46 12.03
CA MET A 1 -2.51 -18.47 11.23
C MET A 1 -3.48 -17.68 10.38
N HIS A 2 -3.34 -16.37 10.24
CA HIS A 2 -4.17 -15.55 9.36
C HIS A 2 -3.51 -15.45 7.98
N ILE A 3 -4.25 -15.79 6.92
CA ILE A 3 -3.74 -15.76 5.54
C ILE A 3 -4.32 -14.53 4.85
N HIS A 4 -3.43 -13.58 4.51
CA HIS A 4 -3.74 -12.36 3.77
C HIS A 4 -3.03 -12.41 2.42
N ALA A 5 -3.74 -12.81 1.36
CA ALA A 5 -3.14 -13.07 0.06
C ALA A 5 -4.13 -12.85 -1.08
N PHE A 6 -3.64 -12.90 -2.32
CA PHE A 6 -4.37 -12.71 -3.57
C PHE A 6 -4.95 -11.30 -3.76
N SER A 7 -4.17 -10.47 -4.44
CA SER A 7 -4.67 -9.18 -4.96
C SER A 7 -5.81 -9.37 -5.96
N PRO A 8 -6.62 -8.34 -6.25
CA PRO A 8 -7.65 -8.42 -7.30
C PRO A 8 -7.13 -8.86 -8.66
N LEU A 9 -5.88 -8.49 -9.02
CA LEU A 9 -5.24 -8.95 -10.25
C LEU A 9 -5.02 -10.46 -10.22
N GLU A 10 -4.51 -11.01 -9.12
CA GLU A 10 -4.25 -12.46 -8.98
C GLU A 10 -5.55 -13.26 -8.92
N VAL A 11 -6.59 -12.72 -8.27
CA VAL A 11 -7.93 -13.33 -8.28
C VAL A 11 -8.49 -13.37 -9.68
N TRP A 12 -8.44 -12.25 -10.41
CA TRP A 12 -8.91 -12.16 -11.79
C TRP A 12 -8.17 -13.15 -12.71
N GLN A 13 -6.86 -13.15 -12.64
CA GLN A 13 -6.01 -14.05 -13.43
C GLN A 13 -6.25 -15.52 -13.08
N GLY A 14 -6.37 -15.83 -11.77
CA GLY A 14 -6.63 -17.21 -11.31
C GLY A 14 -7.98 -17.73 -11.76
N ALA A 15 -9.03 -16.91 -11.68
CA ALA A 15 -10.37 -17.23 -12.16
C ALA A 15 -10.37 -17.47 -13.68
N ALA A 16 -9.75 -16.59 -14.45
CA ALA A 16 -9.61 -16.72 -15.90
C ALA A 16 -8.82 -17.98 -16.30
N THR A 17 -7.71 -18.25 -15.62
CA THR A 17 -6.87 -19.44 -15.90
C THR A 17 -7.61 -20.76 -15.67
N LEU A 18 -8.51 -20.79 -14.68
CA LEU A 18 -9.31 -21.98 -14.37
C LEU A 18 -10.65 -22.01 -15.11
N GLY A 19 -10.98 -20.99 -15.90
CA GLY A 19 -12.28 -20.86 -16.58
C GLY A 19 -13.45 -20.74 -15.61
N LEU A 20 -13.25 -20.10 -14.45
CA LEU A 20 -14.27 -19.95 -13.41
C LEU A 20 -14.77 -18.52 -13.33
N PRO A 21 -16.05 -18.32 -12.94
CA PRO A 21 -16.50 -17.03 -12.45
C PRO A 21 -15.68 -16.58 -11.23
N VAL A 22 -15.46 -15.27 -11.10
CA VAL A 22 -14.70 -14.68 -9.97
C VAL A 22 -15.27 -15.12 -8.62
N GLU A 23 -16.60 -15.17 -8.50
CA GLU A 23 -17.28 -15.59 -7.27
C GLU A 23 -16.94 -17.03 -6.88
N ASP A 24 -16.97 -17.96 -7.85
CA ASP A 24 -16.68 -19.38 -7.60
C ASP A 24 -15.21 -19.57 -7.22
N PHE A 25 -14.30 -18.84 -7.86
CA PHE A 25 -12.88 -18.87 -7.51
C PHE A 25 -12.66 -18.37 -6.08
N LEU A 26 -13.26 -17.24 -5.69
CA LEU A 26 -13.19 -16.69 -4.33
C LEU A 26 -13.79 -17.65 -3.29
N ARG A 27 -14.91 -18.31 -3.59
CA ARG A 27 -15.50 -19.32 -2.70
C ARG A 27 -14.58 -20.50 -2.48
N ARG A 28 -13.85 -20.96 -3.53
CA ARG A 28 -12.83 -22.01 -3.39
C ARG A 28 -11.67 -21.56 -2.51
N LEU A 29 -11.15 -20.35 -2.72
CA LEU A 29 -10.08 -19.80 -1.88
C LEU A 29 -10.50 -19.72 -0.40
N LYS A 30 -11.74 -19.30 -0.14
CA LYS A 30 -12.27 -19.26 1.22
C LYS A 30 -12.40 -20.63 1.85
N ALA A 31 -12.85 -21.62 1.09
CA ALA A 31 -13.00 -22.99 1.55
C ALA A 31 -11.66 -23.66 1.94
N VAL A 32 -10.55 -23.25 1.33
CA VAL A 32 -9.21 -23.74 1.66
C VAL A 32 -8.49 -22.89 2.71
N GLY A 33 -9.16 -21.90 3.30
CA GLY A 33 -8.65 -21.17 4.46
C GLY A 33 -8.03 -19.81 4.18
N LEU A 34 -8.31 -19.18 3.03
CA LEU A 34 -7.96 -17.77 2.85
C LEU A 34 -8.85 -16.90 3.75
N ASP A 35 -8.24 -15.97 4.50
CA ASP A 35 -8.96 -15.12 5.46
C ASP A 35 -9.32 -13.75 4.88
N THR A 36 -8.34 -13.05 4.28
CA THR A 36 -8.53 -11.68 3.77
C THR A 36 -7.70 -11.44 2.51
N LEU A 37 -8.08 -10.44 1.72
CA LEU A 37 -7.37 -10.06 0.50
C LEU A 37 -6.75 -8.66 0.60
N PRO A 38 -5.51 -8.45 0.12
CA PRO A 38 -4.93 -7.12 -0.06
C PRO A 38 -5.61 -6.39 -1.23
N GLY A 39 -5.91 -5.11 -1.04
CA GLY A 39 -6.42 -4.23 -2.10
C GLY A 39 -5.33 -3.66 -3.00
N THR A 40 -4.24 -4.40 -3.18
CA THR A 40 -3.13 -4.03 -4.07
C THR A 40 -3.53 -4.15 -5.55
N ALA A 41 -2.63 -3.80 -6.46
CA ALA A 41 -2.91 -3.66 -7.89
C ALA A 41 -4.02 -2.63 -8.23
N ALA A 42 -4.52 -1.88 -7.25
CA ALA A 42 -5.39 -0.72 -7.47
C ALA A 42 -4.64 0.39 -8.20
N GLU A 43 -3.38 0.58 -7.87
CA GLU A 43 -2.54 1.70 -8.26
C GLU A 43 -3.32 3.02 -8.15
N ILE A 44 -3.91 3.49 -9.26
CA ILE A 44 -4.99 4.49 -9.26
C ILE A 44 -6.19 3.90 -10.03
N LEU A 45 -7.36 3.93 -9.41
CA LEU A 45 -8.62 3.49 -10.02
C LEU A 45 -9.14 4.59 -10.97
N ASP A 46 -8.39 4.83 -12.04
CA ASP A 46 -8.73 5.74 -13.13
C ASP A 46 -8.03 5.23 -14.40
N ASP A 47 -8.81 4.89 -15.43
CA ASP A 47 -8.29 4.18 -16.59
C ASP A 47 -7.42 5.06 -17.50
N GLU A 48 -7.54 6.40 -17.43
CA GLU A 48 -6.60 7.33 -18.07
C GLU A 48 -5.17 7.13 -17.52
N VAL A 49 -5.04 6.93 -16.20
CA VAL A 49 -3.77 6.68 -15.53
C VAL A 49 -3.32 5.23 -15.73
N ARG A 50 -4.24 4.27 -15.58
CA ARG A 50 -3.94 2.84 -15.69
C ARG A 50 -3.39 2.45 -17.05
N ALA A 51 -3.93 3.04 -18.13
CA ALA A 51 -3.44 2.83 -19.49
C ALA A 51 -1.95 3.21 -19.65
N ILE A 52 -1.43 4.10 -18.81
CA ILE A 52 -0.02 4.53 -18.86
C ILE A 52 0.86 3.64 -17.97
N ILE A 53 0.41 3.37 -16.72
CA ILE A 53 1.28 2.76 -15.70
C ILE A 53 1.17 1.24 -15.63
N CYS A 54 0.03 0.67 -16.02
CA CYS A 54 -0.25 -0.76 -15.90
C CYS A 54 -1.29 -1.24 -16.94
N PRO A 55 -1.03 -1.06 -18.26
CA PRO A 55 -2.00 -1.39 -19.32
C PRO A 55 -2.31 -2.89 -19.41
N ASP A 56 -1.47 -3.73 -18.84
CA ASP A 56 -1.56 -5.19 -18.79
C ASP A 56 -2.26 -5.73 -17.54
N LYS A 57 -2.66 -4.85 -16.62
CA LYS A 57 -3.40 -5.23 -15.40
C LYS A 57 -4.91 -5.04 -15.60
N VAL A 58 -5.69 -5.55 -14.64
CA VAL A 58 -7.14 -5.32 -14.57
C VAL A 58 -7.47 -3.83 -14.64
N ASP A 59 -8.53 -3.48 -15.35
CA ASP A 59 -9.05 -2.11 -15.39
C ASP A 59 -9.77 -1.73 -14.08
N THR A 60 -10.25 -0.49 -14.01
CA THR A 60 -10.94 0.02 -12.81
C THR A 60 -12.22 -0.78 -12.51
N ALA A 61 -13.00 -1.13 -13.53
CA ALA A 61 -14.24 -1.85 -13.34
C ALA A 61 -14.00 -3.28 -12.85
N GLN A 62 -13.05 -3.98 -13.46
CA GLN A 62 -12.63 -5.33 -13.07
C GLN A 62 -12.11 -5.37 -11.63
N TRP A 63 -11.28 -4.38 -11.24
CA TRP A 63 -10.77 -4.30 -9.88
C TRP A 63 -11.91 -4.14 -8.86
N LEU A 64 -12.84 -3.22 -9.14
CA LEU A 64 -14.01 -2.99 -8.27
C LEU A 64 -14.92 -4.22 -8.21
N GLU A 65 -15.13 -4.92 -9.33
CA GLU A 65 -15.93 -6.15 -9.40
C GLU A 65 -15.35 -7.25 -8.51
N VAL A 66 -14.03 -7.48 -8.59
CA VAL A 66 -13.36 -8.49 -7.74
C VAL A 66 -13.53 -8.16 -6.27
N ILE A 67 -13.29 -6.91 -5.86
CA ILE A 67 -13.42 -6.50 -4.46
C ILE A 67 -14.88 -6.59 -3.98
N GLU A 68 -15.85 -6.10 -4.77
CA GLU A 68 -17.26 -6.18 -4.42
C GLU A 68 -17.72 -7.62 -4.27
N THR A 69 -17.26 -8.50 -5.17
CA THR A 69 -17.54 -9.94 -5.10
C THR A 69 -16.88 -10.59 -3.89
N ALA A 70 -15.63 -10.21 -3.57
CA ALA A 70 -14.95 -10.69 -2.36
C ALA A 70 -15.73 -10.32 -1.09
N HIS A 71 -16.20 -9.07 -0.98
CA HIS A 71 -17.03 -8.62 0.13
C HIS A 71 -18.35 -9.41 0.21
N ARG A 72 -19.00 -9.65 -0.93
CA ARG A 72 -20.25 -10.43 -1.00
C ARG A 72 -20.04 -11.90 -0.58
N VAL A 73 -18.90 -12.49 -0.90
CA VAL A 73 -18.49 -13.84 -0.45
C VAL A 73 -18.13 -13.85 1.05
N GLY A 74 -17.98 -12.68 1.67
CA GLY A 74 -17.71 -12.50 3.09
C GLY A 74 -16.24 -12.43 3.43
N PHE A 75 -15.38 -12.02 2.50
CA PHE A 75 -14.04 -11.55 2.79
C PHE A 75 -14.06 -10.10 3.26
N THR A 76 -13.08 -9.72 4.07
CA THR A 76 -12.67 -8.35 4.22
C THR A 76 -11.41 -8.09 3.41
N THR A 77 -11.22 -6.84 2.97
CA THR A 77 -10.08 -6.47 2.15
C THR A 77 -9.47 -5.16 2.62
N THR A 78 -8.25 -4.87 2.19
CA THR A 78 -7.68 -3.53 2.31
C THR A 78 -7.99 -2.71 1.05
N ALA A 79 -7.77 -1.40 1.09
CA ALA A 79 -7.79 -0.53 -0.06
C ALA A 79 -6.47 0.24 -0.14
N THR A 80 -5.90 0.38 -1.33
CA THR A 80 -4.62 1.07 -1.53
C THR A 80 -4.71 2.10 -2.65
N ILE A 81 -3.86 3.11 -2.60
CA ILE A 81 -3.55 3.99 -3.71
C ILE A 81 -2.03 4.11 -3.85
N MET A 82 -1.49 4.01 -5.06
CA MET A 82 -0.11 4.40 -5.36
C MET A 82 -0.15 5.71 -6.15
N PHE A 83 0.42 6.79 -5.59
CA PHE A 83 0.28 8.14 -6.12
C PHE A 83 1.61 8.89 -6.23
N GLY A 84 1.67 9.91 -7.08
CA GLY A 84 2.83 10.76 -7.27
C GLY A 84 3.71 10.36 -8.47
N HIS A 85 3.16 9.63 -9.47
CA HIS A 85 3.86 9.25 -10.69
C HIS A 85 3.43 10.12 -11.89
N VAL A 86 2.34 9.76 -12.63
CA VAL A 86 1.77 10.54 -13.76
C VAL A 86 0.41 11.14 -13.41
N ASP A 87 -0.05 10.87 -12.22
CA ASP A 87 -1.33 11.22 -11.67
C ASP A 87 -1.40 12.70 -11.22
N THR A 88 -2.63 13.15 -11.01
CA THR A 88 -2.96 14.48 -10.52
C THR A 88 -3.94 14.40 -9.35
N PRO A 89 -4.15 15.47 -8.57
CA PRO A 89 -5.15 15.48 -7.49
C PRO A 89 -6.58 15.11 -7.95
N ARG A 90 -6.94 15.35 -9.21
CA ARG A 90 -8.23 14.93 -9.77
C ARG A 90 -8.37 13.40 -9.77
N HIS A 91 -7.31 12.68 -10.16
CA HIS A 91 -7.29 11.22 -10.15
C HIS A 91 -7.37 10.67 -8.72
N TRP A 92 -6.71 11.32 -7.75
CA TRP A 92 -6.81 10.95 -6.33
C TRP A 92 -8.24 11.10 -5.80
N ALA A 93 -8.89 12.23 -6.12
CA ALA A 93 -10.27 12.45 -5.71
C ALA A 93 -11.23 11.39 -6.28
N ARG A 94 -11.10 11.06 -7.56
CA ARG A 94 -11.90 10.00 -8.21
C ARG A 94 -11.65 8.64 -7.56
N HIS A 95 -10.39 8.30 -7.26
CA HIS A 95 -10.04 7.07 -6.57
C HIS A 95 -10.70 6.99 -5.20
N LEU A 96 -10.54 8.02 -4.37
CA LEU A 96 -11.13 8.07 -3.02
C LEU A 96 -12.66 7.97 -3.05
N ILE A 97 -13.32 8.60 -4.02
CA ILE A 97 -14.78 8.52 -4.20
C ILE A 97 -15.19 7.08 -4.52
N ARG A 98 -14.49 6.40 -5.44
CA ARG A 98 -14.78 4.99 -5.81
C ARG A 98 -14.62 4.05 -4.62
N ILE A 99 -13.54 4.18 -3.84
CA ILE A 99 -13.33 3.40 -2.61
C ILE A 99 -14.43 3.68 -1.58
N ARG A 100 -14.73 4.96 -1.32
CA ARG A 100 -15.80 5.34 -0.39
C ARG A 100 -17.15 4.77 -0.79
N ASP A 101 -17.51 4.90 -2.07
CA ASP A 101 -18.82 4.49 -2.57
C ASP A 101 -18.95 2.97 -2.57
N LEU A 102 -17.87 2.22 -2.86
CA LEU A 102 -17.84 0.77 -2.69
C LEU A 102 -17.97 0.38 -1.21
N GLN A 103 -17.22 1.04 -0.31
CA GLN A 103 -17.33 0.80 1.13
C GLN A 103 -18.76 1.05 1.66
N ARG A 104 -19.42 2.10 1.19
CA ARG A 104 -20.81 2.39 1.60
C ARG A 104 -21.80 1.29 1.19
N ARG A 105 -21.54 0.60 0.08
CA ARG A 105 -22.39 -0.52 -0.38
C ARG A 105 -22.07 -1.82 0.33
N THR A 106 -20.81 -2.09 0.62
CA THR A 106 -20.34 -3.43 1.02
C THR A 106 -19.86 -3.53 2.47
N GLY A 107 -19.29 -2.45 3.01
CA GLY A 107 -18.70 -2.44 4.36
C GLY A 107 -17.42 -3.28 4.53
N GLY A 108 -16.85 -3.83 3.45
CA GLY A 108 -15.81 -4.86 3.53
C GLY A 108 -14.38 -4.35 3.61
N PHE A 109 -14.11 -3.06 3.37
CA PHE A 109 -12.75 -2.52 3.55
C PHE A 109 -12.43 -2.31 5.04
N THR A 110 -11.26 -2.80 5.46
CA THR A 110 -10.74 -2.64 6.82
C THR A 110 -9.89 -1.40 6.99
N GLU A 111 -9.12 -1.04 5.95
CA GLU A 111 -8.22 0.12 5.96
C GLU A 111 -8.04 0.71 4.57
N PHE A 112 -7.49 1.92 4.56
CA PHE A 112 -6.96 2.58 3.37
C PHE A 112 -5.48 2.90 3.53
N VAL A 113 -4.66 2.52 2.54
CA VAL A 113 -3.19 2.64 2.57
C VAL A 113 -2.70 3.53 1.43
N PRO A 114 -2.39 4.80 1.67
CA PRO A 114 -1.70 5.63 0.70
C PRO A 114 -0.22 5.22 0.57
N LEU A 115 0.19 4.90 -0.64
CA LEU A 115 1.54 4.46 -0.98
C LEU A 115 2.20 5.51 -1.90
N PRO A 116 3.09 6.37 -1.40
CA PRO A 116 3.88 7.26 -2.25
C PRO A 116 4.70 6.47 -3.27
N PHE A 117 4.69 6.94 -4.52
CA PHE A 117 5.53 6.36 -5.56
C PHE A 117 7.01 6.60 -5.28
N VAL A 118 7.80 5.54 -5.36
CA VAL A 118 9.27 5.55 -5.20
C VAL A 118 9.89 5.42 -6.58
N HIS A 119 10.54 6.46 -7.06
CA HIS A 119 10.95 6.58 -8.46
C HIS A 119 12.37 6.09 -8.75
N MET A 120 13.27 6.07 -7.76
CA MET A 120 14.72 5.98 -7.97
C MET A 120 15.14 4.77 -8.82
N GLU A 121 14.63 3.59 -8.52
CA GLU A 121 14.92 2.37 -9.27
C GLU A 121 13.69 1.80 -9.99
N ALA A 122 12.54 2.49 -9.89
CA ALA A 122 11.34 2.09 -10.62
C ALA A 122 11.54 2.28 -12.13
N PRO A 123 11.12 1.33 -13.00
CA PRO A 123 11.34 1.40 -14.44
C PRO A 123 10.85 2.71 -15.09
N MET A 124 9.71 3.22 -14.66
CA MET A 124 9.17 4.49 -15.14
C MET A 124 10.03 5.69 -14.71
N GLY A 125 10.50 5.70 -13.46
CA GLY A 125 11.39 6.74 -12.94
C GLY A 125 12.71 6.76 -13.67
N VAL A 126 13.33 5.58 -13.84
CA VAL A 126 14.60 5.43 -14.57
C VAL A 126 14.50 5.87 -16.04
N ARG A 127 13.34 5.72 -16.66
CA ARG A 127 13.07 6.13 -18.04
C ARG A 127 12.64 7.60 -18.17
N GLY A 128 12.51 8.34 -17.07
CA GLY A 128 11.98 9.71 -17.09
C GLY A 128 10.50 9.81 -17.49
N GLN A 129 9.73 8.75 -17.29
CA GLN A 129 8.31 8.66 -17.67
C GLN A 129 7.36 8.96 -16.51
N SER A 130 7.89 9.38 -15.37
CA SER A 130 7.12 9.75 -14.19
C SER A 130 7.74 10.94 -13.47
N ARG A 131 6.97 11.57 -12.58
CA ARG A 131 7.50 12.50 -11.58
C ARG A 131 8.44 11.76 -10.62
N HIS A 132 9.24 12.50 -9.87
CA HIS A 132 10.13 11.97 -8.83
C HIS A 132 9.39 11.57 -7.53
N GLY A 133 8.16 11.13 -7.64
CA GLY A 133 7.29 10.86 -6.50
C GLY A 133 6.46 12.08 -6.08
N PRO A 134 5.58 11.94 -5.10
CA PRO A 134 4.83 13.06 -4.54
C PRO A 134 5.73 13.93 -3.66
N THR A 135 5.46 15.23 -3.62
CA THR A 135 6.07 16.13 -2.62
C THR A 135 5.60 15.76 -1.21
N PHE A 136 6.36 16.14 -0.20
CA PHE A 136 5.98 15.89 1.20
C PHE A 136 4.63 16.54 1.56
N ARG A 137 4.34 17.72 0.98
CA ARG A 137 3.03 18.37 1.12
C ARG A 137 1.90 17.51 0.54
N GLU A 138 2.10 16.93 -0.64
CA GLU A 138 1.12 16.04 -1.27
C GLU A 138 0.89 14.78 -0.45
N VAL A 139 1.95 14.21 0.15
CA VAL A 139 1.84 13.06 1.06
C VAL A 139 0.95 13.40 2.26
N ARG A 140 1.22 14.50 2.95
CA ARG A 140 0.39 14.94 4.08
C ARG A 140 -1.06 15.22 3.65
N LEU A 141 -1.23 15.89 2.51
CA LEU A 141 -2.55 16.21 1.97
C LEU A 141 -3.34 14.93 1.64
N MET A 142 -2.71 13.93 1.03
CA MET A 142 -3.36 12.65 0.73
C MET A 142 -3.92 11.99 1.99
N HIS A 143 -3.13 11.90 3.08
CA HIS A 143 -3.60 11.30 4.34
C HIS A 143 -4.72 12.11 4.98
N ALA A 144 -4.62 13.44 4.98
CA ALA A 144 -5.65 14.31 5.53
C ALA A 144 -6.98 14.25 4.75
N VAL A 145 -6.90 14.31 3.41
CA VAL A 145 -8.09 14.21 2.55
C VAL A 145 -8.70 12.82 2.61
N ALA A 146 -7.88 11.76 2.62
CA ALA A 146 -8.36 10.39 2.79
C ALA A 146 -9.12 10.24 4.12
N ARG A 147 -8.59 10.81 5.23
CA ARG A 147 -9.29 10.82 6.53
C ARG A 147 -10.68 11.46 6.40
N LEU A 148 -10.78 12.64 5.80
CA LEU A 148 -12.04 13.36 5.67
C LEU A 148 -13.01 12.67 4.70
N ALA A 149 -12.51 12.18 3.57
CA ALA A 149 -13.34 11.58 2.52
C ALA A 149 -13.88 10.19 2.88
N LEU A 150 -13.11 9.41 3.63
CA LEU A 150 -13.42 8.02 3.95
C LEU A 150 -14.09 7.83 5.32
N HIS A 151 -13.96 8.80 6.24
CA HIS A 151 -14.67 8.76 7.52
C HIS A 151 -16.17 9.00 7.34
N PRO A 152 -17.07 8.31 8.09
CA PRO A 152 -16.78 7.28 9.11
C PRO A 152 -16.67 5.85 8.57
N HIS A 153 -16.71 5.66 7.25
CA HIS A 153 -16.85 4.35 6.60
C HIS A 153 -15.58 3.50 6.67
N ILE A 154 -14.40 4.11 6.50
CA ILE A 154 -13.09 3.46 6.70
C ILE A 154 -12.37 4.22 7.82
N ARG A 155 -12.20 3.55 8.97
CA ARG A 155 -11.64 4.17 10.18
C ARG A 155 -10.12 4.15 10.20
N SER A 156 -9.50 3.15 9.58
CA SER A 156 -8.06 2.97 9.59
C SER A 156 -7.45 3.57 8.33
N ILE A 157 -6.63 4.61 8.51
CA ILE A 157 -5.78 5.18 7.46
C ILE A 157 -4.35 4.89 7.84
N GLN A 158 -3.71 4.02 7.06
CA GLN A 158 -2.34 3.59 7.32
C GLN A 158 -1.34 4.58 6.72
N THR A 159 -0.18 4.71 7.35
CA THR A 159 1.00 5.38 6.79
C THR A 159 2.16 4.41 6.66
N SER A 160 2.86 4.44 5.52
CA SER A 160 3.91 3.47 5.20
C SER A 160 5.28 3.94 5.69
N TRP A 161 5.78 3.36 6.78
CA TRP A 161 7.08 3.71 7.33
C TRP A 161 8.25 3.39 6.38
N VAL A 162 8.16 2.32 5.59
CA VAL A 162 9.20 1.93 4.61
C VAL A 162 9.38 2.96 3.50
N LYS A 163 8.34 3.73 3.19
CA LYS A 163 8.37 4.75 2.14
C LYS A 163 8.67 6.14 2.67
N LEU A 164 8.29 6.43 3.90
CA LEU A 164 8.29 7.78 4.45
C LEU A 164 9.32 8.01 5.55
N GLY A 165 9.86 6.94 6.13
CA GLY A 165 10.72 7.01 7.29
C GLY A 165 10.03 7.57 8.53
N PRO A 166 10.75 7.66 9.66
CA PRO A 166 10.16 8.07 10.95
C PRO A 166 9.51 9.45 10.91
N GLU A 167 10.17 10.45 10.34
CA GLU A 167 9.66 11.84 10.33
C GLU A 167 8.45 11.99 9.40
N GLY A 168 8.46 11.33 8.24
CA GLY A 168 7.31 11.32 7.34
C GLY A 168 6.09 10.65 7.97
N VAL A 169 6.30 9.57 8.71
CA VAL A 169 5.24 8.86 9.44
C VAL A 169 4.64 9.73 10.54
N LYS A 170 5.47 10.41 11.37
CA LYS A 170 4.97 11.33 12.41
C LYS A 170 4.06 12.39 11.81
N ALA A 171 4.50 13.05 10.75
CA ALA A 171 3.72 14.09 10.09
C ALA A 171 2.40 13.56 9.48
N CYS A 172 2.36 12.31 9.00
CA CYS A 172 1.13 11.68 8.52
C CYS A 172 0.20 11.28 9.66
N LEU A 173 0.72 10.78 10.78
CA LEU A 173 -0.07 10.51 11.98
C LEU A 173 -0.72 11.79 12.52
N GLU A 174 -0.01 12.91 12.56
CA GLU A 174 -0.57 14.22 12.91
C GLU A 174 -1.58 14.72 11.85
N GLY A 175 -1.37 14.34 10.59
CA GLY A 175 -2.18 14.75 9.43
C GLY A 175 -3.41 13.90 9.14
N GLY A 176 -3.76 12.89 9.97
CA GLY A 176 -4.98 12.11 9.78
C GLY A 176 -4.80 10.59 9.70
N ALA A 177 -3.58 10.08 9.54
CA ALA A 177 -3.29 8.66 9.69
C ALA A 177 -3.45 8.22 11.16
N ASN A 178 -3.76 6.96 11.38
CA ASN A 178 -3.88 6.36 12.71
C ASN A 178 -3.41 4.91 12.76
N ASP A 179 -2.70 4.44 11.74
CA ASP A 179 -2.17 3.09 11.65
C ASP A 179 -0.77 3.11 11.02
N LEU A 180 0.16 2.32 11.54
CA LEU A 180 1.53 2.18 11.02
C LEU A 180 1.72 0.91 10.18
N GLY A 181 0.69 0.09 10.04
CA GLY A 181 0.81 -1.24 9.46
C GLY A 181 1.52 -2.22 10.38
N GLY A 182 2.34 -3.06 9.82
CA GLY A 182 3.09 -4.08 10.55
C GLY A 182 4.60 -3.82 10.57
N THR A 183 5.31 -4.66 11.31
CA THR A 183 6.78 -4.67 11.40
C THR A 183 7.45 -4.96 10.07
N LEU A 184 6.73 -5.64 9.14
CA LEU A 184 7.18 -5.99 7.78
C LEU A 184 8.54 -6.70 7.80
N MET A 185 8.59 -7.88 8.40
CA MET A 185 9.79 -8.71 8.42
C MET A 185 10.36 -8.90 7.01
N ASN A 186 11.45 -8.19 6.70
CA ASN A 186 12.11 -8.23 5.40
C ASN A 186 11.31 -7.61 4.22
N GLU A 187 10.83 -6.39 4.38
CA GLU A 187 10.30 -5.64 3.24
C GLU A 187 11.39 -5.39 2.20
N SER A 188 11.22 -5.87 0.98
CA SER A 188 12.22 -5.83 -0.09
C SER A 188 11.80 -4.97 -1.29
N ILE A 189 10.51 -4.78 -1.53
CA ILE A 189 9.99 -4.12 -2.73
C ILE A 189 10.31 -2.62 -2.73
N SER A 190 10.03 -1.92 -1.63
CA SER A 190 10.35 -0.49 -1.53
C SER A 190 11.85 -0.25 -1.50
N ARG A 191 12.62 -1.14 -0.85
CA ARG A 191 14.09 -1.08 -0.88
C ARG A 191 14.63 -1.28 -2.30
N ALA A 192 14.10 -2.24 -3.05
CA ALA A 192 14.45 -2.44 -4.46
C ALA A 192 14.10 -1.22 -5.33
N ALA A 193 13.07 -0.46 -4.96
CA ALA A 193 12.72 0.80 -5.62
C ALA A 193 13.59 1.99 -5.17
N GLY A 194 14.46 1.82 -4.15
CA GLY A 194 15.44 2.80 -3.73
C GLY A 194 15.23 3.42 -2.33
N THR A 195 14.22 2.97 -1.55
CA THR A 195 14.07 3.48 -0.17
C THR A 195 15.15 2.93 0.77
N GLN A 196 15.48 3.73 1.80
CA GLN A 196 16.58 3.41 2.73
C GLN A 196 16.11 3.34 4.20
N HIS A 197 14.83 3.06 4.45
CA HIS A 197 14.26 3.09 5.80
C HIS A 197 14.29 1.73 6.54
N GLY A 198 15.09 0.80 6.07
CA GLY A 198 15.30 -0.50 6.70
C GLY A 198 14.38 -1.60 6.18
N GLN A 199 14.58 -2.81 6.69
CA GLN A 199 13.84 -4.01 6.29
C GLN A 199 12.70 -4.36 7.25
N GLU A 200 12.78 -3.90 8.48
CA GLU A 200 11.74 -4.03 9.50
C GLU A 200 11.72 -2.79 10.42
N MET A 201 10.60 -2.60 11.10
CA MET A 201 10.49 -1.67 12.23
C MET A 201 10.01 -2.47 13.43
N PRO A 202 10.89 -2.74 14.42
CA PRO A 202 10.50 -3.51 15.59
C PRO A 202 9.34 -2.88 16.39
N PRO A 203 8.51 -3.65 17.09
CA PRO A 203 7.38 -3.12 17.85
C PRO A 203 7.78 -2.02 18.84
N ALA A 204 8.91 -2.17 19.54
CA ALA A 204 9.41 -1.15 20.47
C ALA A 204 9.70 0.18 19.76
N ALA A 205 10.29 0.15 18.56
CA ALA A 205 10.56 1.35 17.78
C ALA A 205 9.26 2.00 17.27
N MET A 206 8.28 1.21 16.85
CA MET A 206 6.94 1.72 16.48
C MET A 206 6.27 2.44 17.65
N GLU A 207 6.27 1.82 18.83
CA GLU A 207 5.67 2.41 20.02
C GLU A 207 6.39 3.69 20.47
N ALA A 208 7.73 3.69 20.44
CA ALA A 208 8.53 4.87 20.76
C ALA A 208 8.23 6.03 19.79
N LEU A 209 8.11 5.75 18.49
CA LEU A 209 7.74 6.73 17.47
C LEU A 209 6.35 7.32 17.75
N ILE A 210 5.36 6.49 18.06
CA ILE A 210 3.99 6.95 18.34
C ILE A 210 3.97 7.82 19.61
N ARG A 211 4.69 7.41 20.66
CA ARG A 211 4.78 8.19 21.90
C ARG A 211 5.51 9.52 21.72
N SER A 212 6.45 9.60 20.77
CA SER A 212 7.20 10.85 20.50
C SER A 212 6.34 12.00 19.96
N ILE A 213 5.10 11.72 19.58
CA ILE A 213 4.10 12.71 19.15
C ILE A 213 2.88 12.74 20.09
N ASP A 214 3.08 12.41 21.36
CA ASP A 214 2.07 12.41 22.42
C ASP A 214 0.82 11.56 22.11
N ARG A 215 1.02 10.44 21.40
CA ARG A 215 -0.05 9.47 21.11
C ARG A 215 0.19 8.15 21.83
N THR A 216 -0.91 7.48 22.18
CA THR A 216 -0.87 6.18 22.83
C THR A 216 -0.83 5.05 21.78
N PRO A 217 0.26 4.25 21.73
CA PRO A 217 0.32 3.12 20.81
C PRO A 217 -0.63 2.01 21.27
N ARG A 218 -1.21 1.32 20.29
CA ARG A 218 -2.04 0.13 20.54
C ARG A 218 -1.78 -0.89 19.44
N GLN A 219 -1.31 -2.07 19.81
CA GLN A 219 -1.18 -3.19 18.89
C GLN A 219 -2.55 -3.73 18.51
N ARG A 220 -2.75 -3.99 17.22
CA ARG A 220 -3.93 -4.63 16.66
C ARG A 220 -3.58 -5.96 15.98
N SER A 221 -4.55 -6.85 15.87
CA SER A 221 -4.44 -8.02 14.99
C SER A 221 -4.61 -7.64 13.52
N THR A 222 -4.33 -8.56 12.59
CA THR A 222 -4.59 -8.39 11.15
C THR A 222 -6.08 -8.17 10.85
N ALA A 223 -6.96 -8.72 11.70
CA ALA A 223 -8.40 -8.51 11.61
C ALA A 223 -8.89 -7.25 12.35
N TYR A 224 -7.99 -6.32 12.72
CA TYR A 224 -8.29 -5.03 13.40
C TYR A 224 -8.89 -5.17 14.82
N GLY A 225 -8.84 -6.36 15.41
CA GLY A 225 -9.16 -6.61 16.81
C GLY A 225 -7.98 -6.31 17.74
N GLY A 226 -8.23 -6.28 19.04
CA GLY A 226 -7.18 -6.23 20.05
C GLY A 226 -6.37 -7.52 20.09
N VAL A 227 -5.16 -7.44 20.66
CA VAL A 227 -4.32 -8.60 20.97
C VAL A 227 -4.22 -8.78 22.48
N SER A 228 -3.95 -10.02 22.94
CA SER A 228 -3.73 -10.29 24.37
C SER A 228 -2.40 -9.70 24.84
N GLU A 229 -2.29 -9.44 26.13
CA GLU A 229 -1.04 -8.95 26.74
C GLU A 229 0.13 -9.90 26.50
N ASP A 230 -0.11 -11.22 26.50
CA ASP A 230 0.91 -12.23 26.20
C ASP A 230 1.43 -12.12 24.75
N ILE A 231 0.56 -11.91 23.76
CA ILE A 231 0.95 -11.69 22.37
C ILE A 231 1.75 -10.39 22.24
N HIS A 232 1.32 -9.33 22.90
CA HIS A 232 2.04 -8.07 22.93
C HIS A 232 3.44 -8.23 23.55
N ALA A 233 3.53 -8.84 24.73
CA ALA A 233 4.80 -9.06 25.43
C ALA A 233 5.78 -9.89 24.58
N ARG A 234 5.31 -10.96 23.94
CA ARG A 234 6.13 -11.76 23.03
C ARG A 234 6.61 -10.96 21.82
N GLY A 235 5.79 -10.08 21.26
CA GLY A 235 6.17 -9.19 20.17
C GLY A 235 7.27 -8.22 20.59
N MET A 236 7.17 -7.65 21.81
CA MET A 236 8.16 -6.71 22.35
C MET A 236 9.51 -7.33 22.68
N THR A 237 9.56 -8.64 22.90
CA THR A 237 10.79 -9.41 23.23
C THR A 237 11.31 -10.21 22.05
N ALA A 238 10.68 -10.15 20.87
CA ALA A 238 11.14 -10.83 19.68
C ALA A 238 12.52 -10.28 19.26
N ALA A 239 13.43 -11.19 18.88
CA ALA A 239 14.73 -10.80 18.35
C ALA A 239 14.56 -10.05 17.03
N GLU A 240 15.36 -9.01 16.84
CA GLU A 240 15.45 -8.32 15.56
C GLU A 240 15.93 -9.28 14.46
N LEU A 241 15.46 -9.05 13.24
CA LEU A 241 15.92 -9.83 12.09
C LEU A 241 17.42 -9.61 11.87
N THR A 242 18.14 -10.70 11.67
CA THR A 242 19.51 -10.62 11.19
C THR A 242 19.53 -9.86 9.85
N PRO A 243 20.36 -8.82 9.69
CA PRO A 243 20.45 -8.10 8.43
C PRO A 243 20.68 -9.07 7.29
N MET A 244 19.77 -9.13 6.32
CA MET A 244 20.01 -9.91 5.13
C MET A 244 21.19 -9.28 4.37
N VAL A 245 22.14 -10.10 3.97
CA VAL A 245 23.20 -9.66 3.05
C VAL A 245 22.51 -9.21 1.77
N LEU A 246 22.42 -7.90 1.58
CA LEU A 246 21.94 -7.32 0.34
C LEU A 246 22.98 -7.66 -0.73
N THR A 247 22.67 -8.65 -1.57
CA THR A 247 23.34 -8.71 -2.87
C THR A 247 22.99 -7.40 -3.56
N PRO A 248 23.96 -6.49 -3.78
CA PRO A 248 23.64 -5.24 -4.44
C PRO A 248 22.98 -5.57 -5.78
N PRO A 249 21.91 -4.84 -6.21
CA PRO A 249 21.33 -5.06 -7.50
C PRO A 249 22.46 -5.01 -8.53
N ARG A 250 22.51 -6.02 -9.42
CA ARG A 250 23.49 -5.99 -10.52
C ARG A 250 23.25 -4.68 -11.26
N LYS A 251 24.16 -3.73 -11.14
CA LYS A 251 24.13 -2.52 -11.96
C LYS A 251 24.13 -2.99 -13.41
N ARG A 252 23.02 -2.90 -14.10
CA ARG A 252 23.03 -3.02 -15.55
C ARG A 252 23.96 -1.92 -16.04
N ARG A 253 25.08 -2.34 -16.63
CA ARG A 253 26.00 -1.44 -17.30
C ARG A 253 25.15 -0.73 -18.39
N ARG A 254 24.83 0.54 -18.19
CA ARG A 254 24.29 1.37 -19.25
C ARG A 254 25.41 1.45 -20.30
N GLU A 255 25.15 0.95 -21.49
CA GLU A 255 25.87 1.46 -22.65
C GLU A 255 25.55 2.95 -22.70
N ALA A 256 26.60 3.76 -22.76
CA ALA A 256 26.49 5.20 -22.70
C ALA A 256 25.74 5.67 -23.95
N ASP A 257 24.49 6.06 -23.78
CA ASP A 257 23.78 6.89 -24.76
C ASP A 257 24.32 8.32 -24.58
N THR A 258 25.26 8.67 -25.43
CA THR A 258 25.92 9.98 -25.52
C THR A 258 24.95 10.95 -26.21
N ASN A 259 23.86 11.34 -25.53
CA ASN A 259 23.12 12.57 -25.86
C ASN A 259 22.06 12.81 -24.77
N GLN A 260 22.45 13.51 -23.72
CA GLN A 260 21.49 14.15 -22.81
C GLN A 260 22.04 15.55 -22.46
N GLU A 261 21.41 16.56 -23.08
CA GLU A 261 21.47 17.93 -22.61
C GLU A 261 20.96 17.99 -21.17
N ARG A 262 21.79 18.57 -20.30
CA ARG A 262 21.44 18.83 -18.91
C ARG A 262 20.39 19.92 -18.86
N PHE A 263 19.20 19.59 -18.37
CA PHE A 263 18.29 20.60 -17.86
C PHE A 263 18.69 20.94 -16.43
N GLU A 264 19.26 22.13 -16.25
CA GLU A 264 19.43 22.75 -14.93
C GLU A 264 18.07 23.25 -14.46
N TYR A 265 17.67 22.83 -13.29
CA TYR A 265 16.51 23.42 -12.59
C TYR A 265 17.03 24.58 -11.74
N ALA A 266 16.58 25.78 -12.07
CA ALA A 266 16.70 26.94 -11.21
C ALA A 266 15.79 26.80 -9.98
N GLU A 267 16.27 27.32 -8.84
CA GLU A 267 15.67 27.33 -7.51
C GLU A 267 14.22 27.89 -7.43
#